data_4b135181d20127bf403f791da177ad6e
#
_entry.id   4b135181d20127bf403f791da177ad6e
#
_cell.length_a   1.000
_cell.length_b   1.000
_cell.length_c   1.000
_cell.angle_alpha   90.00
_cell.angle_beta   90.00
_cell.angle_gamma   90.00
#
_symmetry.space_group_name_H-M   'P 1'
#
loop_
_entity.id
_entity.type
_entity.pdbx_description
1 polymer ?
#
loop_
_entity_poly.entity_id
_entity_poly.type
_entity_poly.pdbx_seq_one_letter_code
_entity_poly.pdbx_strand_id
1 'polypeptide(L)'
;RFHDGKLLFWEDHYFRIMGGACMLRMKIPQYLNIEFLENEIIKTLKACNLFECSSRVRLSLYRSDGGFYFPTNQSLEYLIEVEKLIEKPLGLNKSGLVIDVFHDHYKPNQIISNLKGGNSLVSVLSSIFADENDLDEAIILNLKSNICETTSSNIFIVTDKHLITPPLSSGCVNGIVRKQIIENASLWGYSIEEKNMKTFELIKADEVFLTNS
;
A
#
# COMPACT_ATOMS: atom_id res chain seq x y z
N ARG A 1 8.99 2.80 5.63
CA ARG A 1 9.26 3.54 6.87
C ARG A 1 10.72 3.39 7.27
N PHE A 2 11.27 4.42 7.91
CA PHE A 2 12.60 4.40 8.51
C PHE A 2 12.45 4.43 10.03
N HIS A 3 13.14 3.53 10.73
CA HIS A 3 13.09 3.41 12.19
C HIS A 3 14.37 2.75 12.69
N ASP A 4 14.93 3.25 13.80
CA ASP A 4 16.15 2.74 14.43
C ASP A 4 17.30 2.49 13.43
N GLY A 5 17.56 3.48 12.56
CA GLY A 5 18.65 3.42 11.58
C GLY A 5 18.40 2.52 10.37
N LYS A 6 17.20 1.94 10.21
CA LYS A 6 16.88 0.97 9.15
C LYS A 6 15.64 1.33 8.35
N LEU A 7 15.66 1.03 7.06
CA LEU A 7 14.46 1.02 6.22
C LEU A 7 13.74 -0.31 6.44
N LEU A 8 12.49 -0.24 6.93
CA LEU A 8 11.68 -1.43 7.19
C LEU A 8 11.23 -2.05 5.87
N PHE A 9 11.47 -3.36 5.70
CA PHE A 9 11.11 -4.13 4.51
C PHE A 9 11.62 -3.52 3.20
N TRP A 10 12.84 -2.96 3.21
CA TRP A 10 13.38 -2.20 2.09
C TRP A 10 13.43 -3.00 0.81
N GLU A 11 13.91 -4.23 0.86
CA GLU A 11 14.02 -5.12 -0.28
C GLU A 11 12.65 -5.38 -0.95
N ASP A 12 11.61 -5.65 -0.16
CA ASP A 12 10.25 -5.82 -0.66
C ASP A 12 9.71 -4.56 -1.32
N HIS A 13 9.97 -3.39 -0.72
CA HIS A 13 9.58 -2.10 -1.31
C HIS A 13 10.30 -1.87 -2.63
N TYR A 14 11.59 -2.13 -2.70
CA TYR A 14 12.40 -1.99 -3.91
C TYR A 14 11.88 -2.90 -5.04
N PHE A 15 11.71 -4.19 -4.79
CA PHE A 15 11.22 -5.11 -5.83
C PHE A 15 9.80 -4.78 -6.29
N ARG A 16 8.93 -4.35 -5.37
CA ARG A 16 7.58 -3.93 -5.75
C ARG A 16 7.59 -2.71 -6.68
N ILE A 17 8.36 -1.67 -6.36
CA ILE A 17 8.38 -0.46 -7.17
C ILE A 17 9.07 -0.69 -8.52
N MET A 18 10.15 -1.47 -8.56
CA MET A 18 10.82 -1.83 -9.80
C MET A 18 9.95 -2.73 -10.69
N GLY A 19 9.26 -3.72 -10.11
CA GLY A 19 8.27 -4.52 -10.81
C GLY A 19 7.16 -3.67 -11.41
N GLY A 20 6.67 -2.66 -10.67
CA GLY A 20 5.71 -1.69 -11.17
C GLY A 20 6.24 -0.87 -12.35
N ALA A 21 7.47 -0.39 -12.29
CA ALA A 21 8.11 0.33 -13.37
C ALA A 21 8.25 -0.53 -14.65
N CYS A 22 8.61 -1.81 -14.49
CA CYS A 22 8.65 -2.77 -15.59
C CYS A 22 7.26 -2.99 -16.22
N MET A 23 6.21 -3.21 -15.41
CA MET A 23 4.83 -3.36 -15.90
C MET A 23 4.36 -2.12 -16.68
N LEU A 24 4.77 -0.94 -16.24
CA LEU A 24 4.48 0.33 -16.90
C LEU A 24 5.41 0.62 -18.08
N ARG A 25 6.28 -0.33 -18.46
CA ARG A 25 7.23 -0.21 -19.59
C ARG A 25 8.17 1.00 -19.47
N MET A 26 8.58 1.35 -18.26
CA MET A 26 9.61 2.36 -18.03
C MET A 26 11.00 1.76 -18.27
N LYS A 27 11.93 2.56 -18.83
CA LYS A 27 13.33 2.17 -18.98
C LYS A 27 14.07 2.45 -17.67
N ILE A 28 14.35 1.39 -16.91
CA ILE A 28 15.05 1.47 -15.63
C ILE A 28 16.56 1.63 -15.90
N PRO A 29 17.20 2.74 -15.48
CA PRO A 29 18.64 2.90 -15.59
C PRO A 29 19.38 1.87 -14.70
N GLN A 30 20.52 1.38 -15.17
CA GLN A 30 21.32 0.38 -14.45
C GLN A 30 21.79 0.85 -13.06
N TYR A 31 22.02 2.15 -12.90
CA TYR A 31 22.46 2.71 -11.61
C TYR A 31 21.35 2.73 -10.54
N LEU A 32 20.08 2.64 -10.91
CA LEU A 32 18.94 2.59 -9.97
C LEU A 32 18.81 1.20 -9.31
N ASN A 33 19.91 0.71 -8.74
CA ASN A 33 19.91 -0.52 -7.96
C ASN A 33 19.49 -0.26 -6.50
N ILE A 34 19.36 -1.33 -5.73
CA ILE A 34 18.87 -1.28 -4.36
C ILE A 34 19.77 -0.46 -3.43
N GLU A 35 21.10 -0.60 -3.58
CA GLU A 35 22.08 0.11 -2.76
C GLU A 35 22.10 1.59 -3.09
N PHE A 36 22.00 1.96 -4.38
CA PHE A 36 21.95 3.34 -4.80
C PHE A 36 20.76 4.07 -4.18
N LEU A 37 19.54 3.51 -4.32
CA LEU A 37 18.33 4.15 -3.80
C LEU A 37 18.31 4.19 -2.27
N GLU A 38 18.83 3.16 -1.59
CA GLU A 38 18.99 3.19 -0.15
C GLU A 38 19.91 4.33 0.30
N ASN A 39 21.06 4.50 -0.36
CA ASN A 39 21.99 5.59 -0.08
C ASN A 39 21.36 6.96 -0.32
N GLU A 40 20.60 7.14 -1.39
CA GLU A 40 19.88 8.39 -1.67
C GLU A 40 18.81 8.70 -0.59
N ILE A 41 18.08 7.69 -0.12
CA ILE A 41 17.13 7.85 0.99
C ILE A 41 17.86 8.27 2.27
N ILE A 42 18.98 7.61 2.61
CA ILE A 42 19.77 7.94 3.80
C ILE A 42 20.35 9.36 3.70
N LYS A 43 20.84 9.78 2.54
CA LYS A 43 21.29 11.15 2.31
C LYS A 43 20.17 12.16 2.54
N THR A 44 18.97 11.88 2.01
CA THR A 44 17.80 12.74 2.18
C THR A 44 17.39 12.85 3.65
N LEU A 45 17.34 11.74 4.38
CA LEU A 45 17.06 11.73 5.82
C LEU A 45 18.07 12.57 6.63
N LYS A 46 19.36 12.45 6.31
CA LYS A 46 20.42 13.26 6.95
C LYS A 46 20.30 14.73 6.62
N ALA A 47 20.06 15.08 5.36
CA ALA A 47 19.89 16.47 4.92
C ALA A 47 18.67 17.15 5.58
N CYS A 48 17.62 16.38 5.90
CA CYS A 48 16.42 16.87 6.59
C CYS A 48 16.52 16.75 8.12
N ASN A 49 17.65 16.35 8.71
CA ASN A 49 17.85 16.09 10.14
C ASN A 49 16.84 15.05 10.72
N LEU A 50 16.48 14.04 9.93
CA LEU A 50 15.52 13.00 10.30
C LEU A 50 16.14 11.61 10.49
N PHE A 51 17.46 11.47 10.38
CA PHE A 51 18.15 10.18 10.47
C PHE A 51 18.00 9.50 11.84
N GLU A 52 17.92 10.28 12.92
CA GLU A 52 17.72 9.78 14.30
C GLU A 52 16.23 9.68 14.67
N CYS A 53 15.32 9.92 13.73
CA CYS A 53 13.89 9.93 13.97
C CYS A 53 13.19 8.79 13.23
N SER A 54 12.07 8.31 13.79
CA SER A 54 11.13 7.52 13.00
C SER A 54 10.54 8.39 11.90
N SER A 55 10.63 7.93 10.65
CA SER A 55 10.25 8.74 9.50
C SER A 55 9.48 7.94 8.46
N ARG A 56 8.52 8.62 7.83
CA ARG A 56 7.89 8.18 6.60
C ARG A 56 8.80 8.53 5.43
N VAL A 57 9.10 7.56 4.59
CA VAL A 57 9.83 7.76 3.35
C VAL A 57 8.90 7.44 2.19
N ARG A 58 8.75 8.37 1.26
CA ARG A 58 8.06 8.16 -0.01
C ARG A 58 9.09 8.18 -1.12
N LEU A 59 9.25 7.06 -1.81
CA LEU A 59 9.99 6.96 -3.06
C LEU A 59 8.97 6.89 -4.20
N SER A 60 9.00 7.87 -5.08
CA SER A 60 8.14 7.95 -6.26
C SER A 60 8.99 7.77 -7.51
N LEU A 61 8.59 6.86 -8.39
CA LEU A 61 9.16 6.70 -9.72
C LEU A 61 8.18 7.24 -10.75
N TYR A 62 8.66 8.02 -11.69
CA TYR A 62 7.85 8.59 -12.75
C TYR A 62 8.60 8.59 -14.07
N ARG A 63 7.86 8.70 -15.15
CA ARG A 63 8.41 8.80 -16.48
C ARG A 63 8.86 10.23 -16.74
N SER A 64 10.01 10.40 -17.37
CA SER A 64 10.45 11.72 -17.80
C SER A 64 9.45 12.35 -18.76
N ASP A 65 9.46 13.67 -18.83
CA ASP A 65 8.56 14.46 -19.65
C ASP A 65 8.61 14.10 -21.15
N GLY A 66 7.50 14.33 -21.82
CA GLY A 66 7.36 14.25 -23.25
C GLY A 66 6.15 13.45 -23.73
N GLY A 67 5.46 13.99 -24.71
CA GLY A 67 4.27 13.43 -25.32
C GLY A 67 2.98 13.68 -24.52
N PHE A 68 1.87 13.21 -25.08
CA PHE A 68 0.56 13.18 -24.40
C PHE A 68 0.30 11.76 -23.90
N TYR A 69 -0.57 11.00 -24.60
CA TYR A 69 -0.82 9.59 -24.27
C TYR A 69 0.32 8.66 -24.71
N PHE A 70 0.98 8.98 -25.82
CA PHE A 70 2.18 8.29 -26.25
C PHE A 70 3.41 9.01 -25.67
N PRO A 71 4.12 8.41 -24.71
CA PRO A 71 5.30 9.03 -24.12
C PRO A 71 6.46 8.98 -25.13
N THR A 72 7.01 10.14 -25.46
CA THR A 72 8.17 10.26 -26.34
C THR A 72 9.47 9.89 -25.64
N ASN A 73 9.49 9.96 -24.30
CA ASN A 73 10.59 9.53 -23.46
C ASN A 73 10.14 8.42 -22.50
N GLN A 74 10.92 7.33 -22.42
CA GLN A 74 10.67 6.18 -21.56
C GLN A 74 11.59 6.16 -20.34
N SER A 75 12.48 7.16 -20.19
CA SER A 75 13.41 7.26 -19.07
C SER A 75 12.65 7.39 -17.75
N LEU A 76 13.23 6.82 -16.71
CA LEU A 76 12.68 6.85 -15.36
C LEU A 76 13.43 7.90 -14.55
N GLU A 77 12.66 8.69 -13.83
CA GLU A 77 13.11 9.62 -12.81
C GLU A 77 12.55 9.23 -11.45
N TYR A 78 13.15 9.74 -10.37
CA TYR A 78 12.68 9.45 -9.02
C TYR A 78 12.65 10.70 -8.15
N LEU A 79 11.76 10.66 -7.16
CA LEU A 79 11.64 11.67 -6.11
C LEU A 79 11.61 10.97 -4.76
N ILE A 80 12.39 11.49 -3.81
CA ILE A 80 12.39 11.03 -2.42
C ILE A 80 11.89 12.14 -1.53
N GLU A 81 10.83 11.84 -0.78
CA GLU A 81 10.23 12.71 0.22
C GLU A 81 10.34 12.04 1.59
N VAL A 82 10.68 12.82 2.61
CA VAL A 82 10.80 12.31 4.00
C VAL A 82 10.03 13.20 4.96
N GLU A 83 9.35 12.57 5.90
CA GLU A 83 8.51 13.24 6.89
C GLU A 83 8.68 12.55 8.24
N LYS A 84 8.79 13.33 9.32
CA LYS A 84 8.87 12.79 10.68
C LYS A 84 7.56 12.13 11.08
N LEU A 85 7.61 10.91 11.61
CA LEU A 85 6.46 10.28 12.23
C LEU A 85 6.34 10.71 13.70
N ILE A 86 5.13 11.08 14.10
CA ILE A 86 4.83 11.46 15.48
C ILE A 86 4.64 10.21 16.34
N GLU A 87 4.09 9.14 15.77
CA GLU A 87 3.80 7.87 16.45
C GLU A 87 4.81 6.77 16.10
N LYS A 88 4.89 5.74 16.94
CA LYS A 88 5.70 4.54 16.65
C LYS A 88 5.18 3.85 15.40
N PRO A 89 6.03 3.50 14.44
CA PRO A 89 5.62 3.02 13.11
C PRO A 89 4.87 1.68 13.09
N LEU A 90 4.86 0.93 14.18
CA LEU A 90 4.27 -0.42 14.27
C LEU A 90 3.40 -0.58 15.54
N GLY A 91 2.77 0.49 16.00
CA GLY A 91 1.84 0.44 17.12
C GLY A 91 0.43 0.07 16.65
N LEU A 92 -0.27 -0.76 17.44
CA LEU A 92 -1.71 -0.95 17.27
C LEU A 92 -2.46 0.28 17.75
N ASN A 93 -3.57 0.61 17.09
CA ASN A 93 -4.47 1.65 17.55
C ASN A 93 -5.06 1.27 18.92
N LYS A 94 -5.19 2.24 19.81
CA LYS A 94 -5.81 2.02 21.13
C LYS A 94 -7.33 1.91 21.06
N SER A 95 -7.95 2.59 20.10
CA SER A 95 -9.37 2.50 19.75
C SER A 95 -9.51 1.82 18.40
N GLY A 96 -10.66 1.18 18.14
CA GLY A 96 -11.00 0.68 16.82
C GLY A 96 -11.15 1.82 15.81
N LEU A 97 -11.28 1.45 14.53
CA LEU A 97 -11.58 2.37 13.43
C LEU A 97 -13.06 2.28 13.07
N VAL A 98 -13.66 3.41 12.75
CA VAL A 98 -15.02 3.47 12.19
C VAL A 98 -14.89 3.41 10.67
N ILE A 99 -15.47 2.38 10.06
CA ILE A 99 -15.38 2.17 8.61
C ILE A 99 -16.75 1.87 8.02
N ASP A 100 -16.99 2.30 6.78
CA ASP A 100 -18.18 1.97 6.01
C ASP A 100 -17.83 1.74 4.54
N VAL A 101 -18.79 1.33 3.74
CA VAL A 101 -18.61 0.95 2.34
C VAL A 101 -18.78 2.18 1.43
N PHE A 102 -17.79 2.42 0.60
CA PHE A 102 -17.85 3.42 -0.48
C PHE A 102 -18.54 2.82 -1.70
N HIS A 103 -19.72 3.36 -2.06
CA HIS A 103 -20.56 2.84 -3.13
C HIS A 103 -20.50 3.61 -4.45
N ASP A 104 -19.93 4.81 -4.47
CA ASP A 104 -20.01 5.70 -5.63
C ASP A 104 -19.16 5.21 -6.82
N HIS A 105 -18.00 4.62 -6.52
CA HIS A 105 -17.08 4.12 -7.55
C HIS A 105 -16.45 2.80 -7.16
N TYR A 106 -16.20 1.96 -8.17
CA TYR A 106 -15.61 0.63 -8.02
C TYR A 106 -14.19 0.58 -8.57
N LYS A 107 -13.32 -0.16 -7.90
CA LYS A 107 -11.96 -0.38 -8.38
C LYS A 107 -11.95 -1.49 -9.44
N PRO A 108 -11.29 -1.29 -10.61
CA PRO A 108 -11.18 -2.35 -11.60
C PRO A 108 -10.32 -3.50 -11.07
N ASN A 109 -10.77 -4.74 -11.30
CA ASN A 109 -10.06 -5.94 -10.90
C ASN A 109 -9.11 -6.42 -12.02
N GLN A 110 -8.04 -5.69 -12.22
CA GLN A 110 -7.01 -5.93 -13.24
C GLN A 110 -5.61 -5.78 -12.64
N ILE A 111 -4.60 -6.35 -13.30
CA ILE A 111 -3.24 -6.42 -12.78
C ILE A 111 -2.61 -5.05 -12.47
N ILE A 112 -2.92 -4.02 -13.27
CA ILE A 112 -2.41 -2.66 -12.99
C ILE A 112 -3.01 -2.04 -11.73
N SER A 113 -4.16 -2.52 -11.26
CA SER A 113 -4.76 -2.08 -9.99
C SER A 113 -3.97 -2.53 -8.75
N ASN A 114 -3.11 -3.54 -8.90
CA ASN A 114 -2.25 -4.01 -7.82
C ASN A 114 -1.02 -3.12 -7.61
N LEU A 115 -0.74 -2.21 -8.56
CA LEU A 115 0.35 -1.26 -8.45
C LEU A 115 0.00 -0.16 -7.43
N LYS A 116 0.98 0.21 -6.61
CA LYS A 116 0.86 1.40 -5.77
C LYS A 116 1.26 2.64 -6.61
N GLY A 117 0.36 3.02 -7.51
CA GLY A 117 0.59 4.12 -8.46
C GLY A 117 -0.10 5.41 -8.06
N GLY A 118 0.25 6.51 -8.74
CA GLY A 118 -0.40 7.82 -8.58
C GLY A 118 -1.82 7.89 -9.18
N ASN A 119 -2.21 6.91 -10.00
CA ASN A 119 -3.57 6.81 -10.56
C ASN A 119 -4.53 6.19 -9.54
N SER A 120 -4.83 6.92 -8.48
CA SER A 120 -5.61 6.46 -7.32
C SER A 120 -6.89 7.28 -7.09
N LEU A 121 -7.56 7.71 -8.16
CA LEU A 121 -8.76 8.55 -8.06
C LEU A 121 -9.86 7.92 -7.21
N VAL A 122 -10.08 6.60 -7.31
CA VAL A 122 -11.06 5.90 -6.45
C VAL A 122 -10.69 6.03 -4.97
N SER A 123 -9.40 5.91 -4.62
CA SER A 123 -8.94 6.09 -3.24
C SER A 123 -9.07 7.53 -2.77
N VAL A 124 -8.85 8.52 -3.64
CA VAL A 124 -9.06 9.94 -3.31
C VAL A 124 -10.54 10.20 -3.02
N LEU A 125 -11.44 9.73 -3.89
CA LEU A 125 -12.88 9.93 -3.71
C LEU A 125 -13.41 9.18 -2.48
N SER A 126 -12.90 7.96 -2.21
CA SER A 126 -13.27 7.23 -0.99
C SER A 126 -12.72 7.89 0.28
N SER A 127 -11.59 8.61 0.21
CA SER A 127 -11.09 9.41 1.33
C SER A 127 -11.98 10.62 1.63
N ILE A 128 -12.46 11.29 0.58
CA ILE A 128 -13.41 12.41 0.71
C ILE A 128 -14.73 11.90 1.32
N PHE A 129 -15.25 10.77 0.81
CA PHE A 129 -16.44 10.13 1.38
C PHE A 129 -16.27 9.80 2.86
N ALA A 130 -15.09 9.27 3.24
CA ALA A 130 -14.82 8.97 4.65
C ALA A 130 -14.85 10.23 5.52
N ASP A 131 -14.23 11.32 5.08
CA ASP A 131 -14.21 12.60 5.78
C ASP A 131 -15.64 13.21 5.90
N GLU A 132 -16.42 13.17 4.82
CA GLU A 132 -17.81 13.67 4.80
C GLU A 132 -18.78 12.90 5.70
N ASN A 133 -18.43 11.66 6.09
CA ASN A 133 -19.25 10.77 6.91
C ASN A 133 -18.65 10.45 8.29
N ASP A 134 -17.65 11.22 8.74
CA ASP A 134 -16.96 11.02 10.02
C ASP A 134 -16.38 9.60 10.20
N LEU A 135 -15.86 9.01 9.11
CA LEU A 135 -15.24 7.69 9.11
C LEU A 135 -13.71 7.81 9.12
N ASP A 136 -13.03 6.83 9.70
CA ASP A 136 -11.56 6.72 9.66
C ASP A 136 -11.06 6.22 8.30
N GLU A 137 -11.80 5.27 7.68
CA GLU A 137 -11.47 4.65 6.40
C GLU A 137 -12.76 4.22 5.67
N ALA A 138 -12.71 4.14 4.35
CA ALA A 138 -13.82 3.62 3.56
C ALA A 138 -13.42 2.34 2.82
N ILE A 139 -14.32 1.34 2.79
CA ILE A 139 -14.13 0.07 2.10
C ILE A 139 -14.41 0.26 0.61
N ILE A 140 -13.45 -0.08 -0.23
CA ILE A 140 -13.55 -0.01 -1.68
C ILE A 140 -13.92 -1.39 -2.23
N LEU A 141 -14.97 -1.44 -3.03
CA LEU A 141 -15.41 -2.62 -3.74
C LEU A 141 -14.84 -2.66 -5.17
N ASN A 142 -14.75 -3.86 -5.72
CA ASN A 142 -14.45 -4.04 -7.14
C ASN A 142 -15.74 -4.17 -7.99
N LEU A 143 -15.58 -4.21 -9.30
CA LEU A 143 -16.71 -4.32 -10.26
C LEU A 143 -17.60 -5.56 -10.08
N LYS A 144 -17.17 -6.54 -9.27
CA LYS A 144 -17.97 -7.72 -8.89
C LYS A 144 -18.59 -7.58 -7.48
N SER A 145 -18.58 -6.39 -6.92
CA SER A 145 -19.03 -6.09 -5.56
C SER A 145 -18.34 -6.96 -4.50
N ASN A 146 -17.09 -7.34 -4.72
CA ASN A 146 -16.26 -7.95 -3.68
C ASN A 146 -15.42 -6.85 -3.03
N ILE A 147 -15.11 -7.02 -1.75
CA ILE A 147 -14.17 -6.17 -1.04
C ILE A 147 -12.81 -6.25 -1.74
N CYS A 148 -12.21 -5.09 -1.96
CA CYS A 148 -10.90 -4.95 -2.58
C CYS A 148 -9.85 -4.58 -1.52
N GLU A 149 -10.02 -3.43 -0.94
CA GLU A 149 -9.15 -2.84 0.08
C GLU A 149 -9.91 -1.69 0.77
N THR A 150 -9.27 -0.93 1.63
CA THR A 150 -9.82 0.36 2.09
C THR A 150 -9.11 1.53 1.40
N THR A 151 -9.48 2.73 1.74
CA THR A 151 -8.95 3.98 1.17
C THR A 151 -7.42 3.98 1.07
N SER A 152 -6.73 3.54 2.14
CA SER A 152 -5.27 3.57 2.21
C SER A 152 -4.61 2.25 2.62
N SER A 153 -5.40 1.21 2.94
CA SER A 153 -4.94 -0.02 3.59
C SER A 153 -5.47 -1.29 2.95
N ASN A 154 -4.73 -2.39 3.07
CA ASN A 154 -5.29 -3.73 2.83
C ASN A 154 -6.15 -4.13 4.04
N ILE A 155 -7.14 -5.01 3.81
CA ILE A 155 -8.09 -5.47 4.82
C ILE A 155 -7.97 -6.97 5.06
N PHE A 156 -8.09 -7.36 6.32
CA PHE A 156 -8.15 -8.75 6.77
C PHE A 156 -9.33 -8.95 7.69
N ILE A 157 -9.94 -10.13 7.65
CA ILE A 157 -10.88 -10.61 8.65
C ILE A 157 -10.30 -11.82 9.39
N VAL A 158 -10.67 -11.97 10.64
CA VAL A 158 -10.27 -13.10 11.50
C VAL A 158 -11.53 -13.84 11.94
N THR A 159 -11.51 -15.16 11.84
CA THR A 159 -12.53 -16.04 12.41
C THR A 159 -11.84 -17.32 12.89
N ASP A 160 -11.96 -17.64 14.18
CA ASP A 160 -11.36 -18.86 14.76
C ASP A 160 -9.88 -19.09 14.40
N LYS A 161 -9.04 -18.05 14.48
CA LYS A 161 -7.63 -18.09 14.06
C LYS A 161 -7.42 -18.34 12.56
N HIS A 162 -8.43 -18.14 11.76
CA HIS A 162 -8.34 -18.16 10.31
C HIS A 162 -8.37 -16.73 9.78
N LEU A 163 -7.31 -16.34 9.08
CA LEU A 163 -7.18 -15.03 8.43
C LEU A 163 -7.68 -15.13 6.99
N ILE A 164 -8.48 -14.17 6.57
CA ILE A 164 -8.93 -14.06 5.17
C ILE A 164 -8.62 -12.64 4.69
N THR A 165 -8.06 -12.53 3.49
CA THR A 165 -7.81 -11.26 2.82
C THR A 165 -8.19 -11.35 1.35
N PRO A 166 -8.62 -10.24 0.70
CA PRO A 166 -8.88 -10.25 -0.73
C PRO A 166 -7.64 -10.69 -1.53
N PRO A 167 -7.81 -11.55 -2.57
CA PRO A 167 -6.72 -11.93 -3.46
C PRO A 167 -6.33 -10.75 -4.37
N LEU A 168 -5.13 -10.75 -4.91
CA LEU A 168 -4.67 -9.71 -5.86
C LEU A 168 -5.59 -9.61 -7.08
N SER A 169 -6.25 -10.70 -7.47
CA SER A 169 -7.26 -10.72 -8.55
C SER A 169 -8.51 -9.90 -8.23
N SER A 170 -8.73 -9.51 -6.97
CA SER A 170 -9.80 -8.56 -6.60
C SER A 170 -9.47 -7.12 -7.01
N GLY A 171 -8.19 -6.81 -7.31
CA GLY A 171 -7.69 -5.48 -7.65
C GLY A 171 -7.07 -4.70 -6.49
N CYS A 172 -6.89 -5.31 -5.32
CA CYS A 172 -6.22 -4.66 -4.19
C CYS A 172 -4.74 -4.38 -4.49
N VAL A 173 -4.17 -3.38 -3.84
CA VAL A 173 -2.73 -3.10 -3.92
C VAL A 173 -1.96 -4.27 -3.28
N ASN A 174 -0.85 -4.69 -3.92
CA ASN A 174 0.07 -5.66 -3.35
C ASN A 174 0.88 -5.01 -2.21
N GLY A 175 0.27 -4.96 -1.01
CA GLY A 175 0.84 -4.33 0.17
C GLY A 175 2.01 -5.13 0.76
N ILE A 176 3.06 -4.44 1.23
CA ILE A 176 4.21 -5.10 1.84
C ILE A 176 3.84 -5.74 3.18
N VAL A 177 3.12 -5.04 4.05
CA VAL A 177 2.65 -5.62 5.33
C VAL A 177 1.67 -6.77 5.07
N ARG A 178 0.77 -6.65 4.07
CA ARG A 178 -0.08 -7.76 3.62
C ARG A 178 0.75 -8.99 3.27
N LYS A 179 1.80 -8.84 2.47
CA LYS A 179 2.73 -9.93 2.10
C LYS A 179 3.34 -10.56 3.35
N GLN A 180 3.89 -9.74 4.26
CA GLN A 180 4.51 -10.22 5.49
C GLN A 180 3.54 -11.01 6.37
N ILE A 181 2.27 -10.60 6.46
CA ILE A 181 1.25 -11.34 7.23
C ILE A 181 0.98 -12.69 6.55
N ILE A 182 0.79 -12.71 5.23
CA ILE A 182 0.53 -13.97 4.49
C ILE A 182 1.67 -14.96 4.68
N GLU A 183 2.92 -14.51 4.58
CA GLU A 183 4.10 -15.37 4.69
C GLU A 183 4.34 -15.88 6.12
N ASN A 184 3.93 -15.14 7.15
CA ASN A 184 4.26 -15.44 8.54
C ASN A 184 3.08 -15.90 9.40
N ALA A 185 1.83 -15.86 8.91
CA ALA A 185 0.64 -16.20 9.67
C ALA A 185 0.73 -17.57 10.36
N SER A 186 1.26 -18.57 9.66
CA SER A 186 1.43 -19.93 10.20
C SER A 186 2.40 -19.98 11.38
N LEU A 187 3.45 -19.14 11.41
CA LEU A 187 4.39 -19.05 12.53
C LEU A 187 3.73 -18.49 13.80
N TRP A 188 2.67 -17.71 13.63
CA TRP A 188 1.88 -17.14 14.72
C TRP A 188 0.67 -17.99 15.12
N GLY A 189 0.53 -19.19 14.50
CA GLY A 189 -0.55 -20.12 14.80
C GLY A 189 -1.88 -19.78 14.14
N TYR A 190 -1.86 -18.98 13.06
CA TYR A 190 -3.01 -18.67 12.24
C TYR A 190 -2.93 -19.40 10.90
N SER A 191 -4.08 -19.90 10.42
CA SER A 191 -4.24 -20.26 9.01
C SER A 191 -4.59 -19.01 8.20
N ILE A 192 -4.28 -19.00 6.90
CA ILE A 192 -4.57 -17.84 6.04
C ILE A 192 -5.07 -18.26 4.66
N GLU A 193 -6.04 -17.52 4.15
CA GLU A 193 -6.63 -17.73 2.84
C GLU A 193 -6.77 -16.40 2.08
N GLU A 194 -6.37 -16.40 0.82
CA GLU A 194 -6.69 -15.32 -0.12
C GLU A 194 -8.00 -15.64 -0.82
N LYS A 195 -9.08 -14.98 -0.44
CA LYS A 195 -10.44 -15.27 -0.90
C LYS A 195 -11.23 -13.99 -1.17
N ASN A 196 -12.07 -14.01 -2.23
CA ASN A 196 -13.04 -12.94 -2.45
C ASN A 196 -14.02 -12.85 -1.28
N MET A 197 -14.18 -11.65 -0.74
CA MET A 197 -15.03 -11.38 0.42
C MET A 197 -16.18 -10.43 0.03
N LYS A 198 -17.34 -10.64 0.64
CA LYS A 198 -18.47 -9.73 0.58
C LYS A 198 -18.61 -8.94 1.89
N THR A 199 -19.24 -7.78 1.80
CA THR A 199 -19.41 -6.89 2.97
C THR A 199 -20.10 -7.54 4.15
N PHE A 200 -21.05 -8.45 3.94
CA PHE A 200 -21.74 -9.17 5.03
C PHE A 200 -20.80 -10.10 5.83
N GLU A 201 -19.64 -10.49 5.27
CA GLU A 201 -18.67 -11.35 5.96
C GLU A 201 -17.95 -10.56 7.07
N LEU A 202 -17.83 -9.23 6.93
CA LEU A 202 -17.25 -8.37 7.98
C LEU A 202 -18.05 -8.42 9.28
N ILE A 203 -19.38 -8.47 9.18
CA ILE A 203 -20.27 -8.48 10.35
C ILE A 203 -20.16 -9.82 11.11
N LYS A 204 -19.75 -10.88 10.43
CA LYS A 204 -19.61 -12.24 11.00
C LYS A 204 -18.22 -12.54 11.52
N ALA A 205 -17.24 -11.68 11.22
CA ALA A 205 -15.88 -11.87 11.65
C ALA A 205 -15.71 -11.57 13.15
N ASP A 206 -14.80 -12.29 13.81
CA ASP A 206 -14.42 -12.00 15.20
C ASP A 206 -13.65 -10.67 15.28
N GLU A 207 -12.84 -10.39 14.26
CA GLU A 207 -12.04 -9.18 14.16
C GLU A 207 -11.87 -8.77 12.69
N VAL A 208 -11.80 -7.46 12.44
CA VAL A 208 -11.39 -6.87 11.17
C VAL A 208 -10.20 -5.95 11.44
N PHE A 209 -9.12 -6.10 10.68
CA PHE A 209 -7.98 -5.20 10.82
C PHE A 209 -7.44 -4.73 9.46
N LEU A 210 -6.83 -3.55 9.49
CA LEU A 210 -6.30 -2.87 8.33
C LEU A 210 -4.77 -2.81 8.38
N THR A 211 -4.12 -2.85 7.22
CA THR A 211 -2.66 -2.81 7.15
C THR A 211 -2.15 -1.91 6.05
N ASN A 212 -1.16 -1.08 6.40
CA ASN A 212 -0.37 -0.31 5.44
C ASN A 212 1.09 -0.21 5.88
N SER A 213 1.97 0.32 5.03
CA SER A 213 3.41 0.46 5.26
C SER A 213 3.88 1.90 5.14
#